data_b9656191ca041ee5171a7c414c54d1f8
#
_entry.id   b9656191ca041ee5171a7c414c54d1f8
#
_cell.length_a   1.000
_cell.length_b   1.000
_cell.length_c   1.000
_cell.angle_alpha   90.00
_cell.angle_beta   90.00
_cell.angle_gamma   90.00
#
_symmetry.space_group_name_H-M   'P 1'
#
loop_
_entity.id
_entity.type
_entity.pdbx_description
1 polymer ?
#
loop_
_entity_poly.entity_id
_entity_poly.type
_entity_poly.pdbx_seq_one_letter_code
_entity_poly.pdbx_strand_id
1 'polypeptide(L)'
;RSVSRGLGDVYKRQPYIQRAITPILKQRVSTSKCMLLVGARQVGKSTLIKHEFKDFNRANFDDRLTRMQAKEEPKLFFLNNPQPLFIDEVQKESSILEDIKQIVDESDERGMFILSGSQKLELMKGMSESLAGRVSISELTGLSMREIYGVKFNRHFIPTDAYIKEREKEIVKYDNIWEIIHKGSYPELYDIDRDWQEYYSSYVATYLERDINELVAADGITFTKFLTAVAARTGELLNYSNIAGDVGVSEPTIKNWISILERTGIVYPVSYTHLRAHETLSD
;
A
#
# COMPACT_ATOMS: atom_id res chain seq x y z
N ARG A 1 42.54 31.28 -3.94
CA ARG A 1 41.95 30.21 -4.81
C ARG A 1 40.74 29.66 -4.14
N SER A 2 39.56 30.06 -4.59
CA SER A 2 38.28 29.42 -4.25
C SER A 2 38.19 28.09 -4.99
N VAL A 3 38.14 27.00 -4.23
CA VAL A 3 37.84 25.67 -4.77
C VAL A 3 36.33 25.58 -4.93
N SER A 4 35.86 25.62 -6.15
CA SER A 4 34.49 25.29 -6.50
C SER A 4 34.28 23.81 -6.21
N ARG A 5 33.58 23.47 -5.14
CA ARG A 5 33.09 22.12 -4.92
C ARG A 5 31.97 21.86 -5.93
N GLY A 6 32.22 20.92 -6.80
CA GLY A 6 31.32 20.52 -7.86
C GLY A 6 29.98 20.02 -7.31
N LEU A 7 28.90 20.37 -8.01
CA LEU A 7 27.52 19.97 -7.80
C LEU A 7 27.24 18.45 -8.02
N GLY A 8 28.29 17.62 -8.01
CA GLY A 8 28.20 16.18 -8.35
C GLY A 8 27.88 15.22 -7.20
N ASP A 9 27.90 15.64 -5.93
CA ASP A 9 27.88 14.70 -4.79
C ASP A 9 26.59 14.74 -3.93
N VAL A 10 25.50 15.30 -4.41
CA VAL A 10 24.28 15.51 -3.60
C VAL A 10 23.25 14.37 -3.71
N TYR A 11 23.42 13.42 -4.60
CA TYR A 11 22.54 12.26 -4.66
C TYR A 11 23.15 11.01 -4.00
N LYS A 12 23.43 11.08 -2.69
CA LYS A 12 23.51 9.86 -1.90
C LYS A 12 22.08 9.32 -1.81
N ARG A 13 21.74 8.32 -2.67
CA ARG A 13 20.53 7.52 -2.51
C ARG A 13 20.51 7.02 -1.07
N GLN A 14 19.47 7.40 -0.30
CA GLN A 14 19.30 6.80 1.01
C GLN A 14 19.19 5.27 0.83
N PRO A 15 19.73 4.49 1.76
CA PRO A 15 19.62 3.04 1.69
C PRO A 15 18.14 2.65 1.78
N TYR A 16 17.73 1.69 0.96
CA TYR A 16 16.40 1.10 0.99
C TYR A 16 15.99 0.76 2.43
N ILE A 17 14.82 1.25 2.86
CA ILE A 17 14.29 0.94 4.18
C ILE A 17 13.72 -0.48 4.16
N GLN A 18 14.36 -1.37 4.93
CA GLN A 18 13.94 -2.77 5.04
C GLN A 18 12.50 -2.89 5.55
N ARG A 19 11.67 -3.62 4.82
CA ARG A 19 10.27 -3.82 5.21
C ARG A 19 10.10 -5.05 6.09
N ALA A 20 9.38 -4.89 7.20
CA ALA A 20 9.13 -5.96 8.17
C ALA A 20 8.37 -7.15 7.56
N ILE A 21 7.58 -6.92 6.53
CA ILE A 21 6.81 -7.95 5.82
C ILE A 21 7.68 -8.84 4.91
N THR A 22 8.91 -8.46 4.58
CA THR A 22 9.77 -9.18 3.62
C THR A 22 9.90 -10.68 3.88
N PRO A 23 10.14 -11.18 5.12
CA PRO A 23 10.22 -12.61 5.36
C PRO A 23 8.92 -13.36 5.04
N ILE A 24 7.77 -12.73 5.34
CA ILE A 24 6.44 -13.29 5.05
C ILE A 24 6.23 -13.38 3.54
N LEU A 25 6.61 -12.35 2.78
CA LEU A 25 6.49 -12.35 1.32
C LEU A 25 7.37 -13.45 0.70
N LYS A 26 8.63 -13.60 1.14
CA LYS A 26 9.52 -14.67 0.69
C LYS A 26 8.95 -16.07 0.96
N GLN A 27 8.38 -16.29 2.15
CA GLN A 27 7.69 -17.51 2.47
C GLN A 27 6.47 -17.75 1.56
N ARG A 28 5.64 -16.73 1.33
CA ARG A 28 4.45 -16.86 0.47
C ARG A 28 4.82 -17.15 -0.98
N VAL A 29 5.84 -16.51 -1.52
CA VAL A 29 6.34 -16.79 -2.86
C VAL A 29 6.85 -18.24 -2.96
N SER A 30 7.57 -18.74 -1.95
CA SER A 30 8.06 -20.13 -1.97
C SER A 30 6.97 -21.18 -1.79
N THR A 31 5.79 -20.84 -1.28
CA THR A 31 4.71 -21.78 -0.99
C THR A 31 3.51 -21.65 -1.92
N SER A 32 3.35 -20.56 -2.64
CA SER A 32 2.24 -20.27 -3.55
C SER A 32 2.72 -20.17 -5.00
N LYS A 33 1.89 -20.53 -5.96
CA LYS A 33 2.18 -20.37 -7.40
C LYS A 33 2.14 -18.90 -7.81
N CYS A 34 1.21 -18.13 -7.23
CA CYS A 34 1.01 -16.70 -7.47
C CYS A 34 0.88 -15.95 -6.13
N MET A 35 1.45 -14.76 -6.03
CA MET A 35 1.29 -13.84 -4.90
C MET A 35 0.78 -12.49 -5.39
N LEU A 36 -0.23 -11.94 -4.72
CA LEU A 36 -0.70 -10.57 -4.92
C LEU A 36 -0.25 -9.67 -3.76
N LEU A 37 0.41 -8.56 -4.07
CA LEU A 37 0.76 -7.50 -3.13
C LEU A 37 -0.11 -6.28 -3.39
N VAL A 38 -1.09 -6.04 -2.52
CA VAL A 38 -1.95 -4.84 -2.55
C VAL A 38 -1.47 -3.79 -1.55
N GLY A 39 -1.96 -2.58 -1.68
CA GLY A 39 -1.68 -1.48 -0.74
C GLY A 39 -1.88 -0.13 -1.39
N ALA A 40 -1.99 0.93 -0.59
CA ALA A 40 -2.18 2.29 -1.07
C ALA A 40 -1.11 2.70 -2.10
N ARG A 41 -1.38 3.74 -2.88
CA ARG A 41 -0.35 4.32 -3.75
C ARG A 41 0.84 4.80 -2.93
N GLN A 42 2.04 4.76 -3.52
CA GLN A 42 3.30 5.28 -2.97
C GLN A 42 3.78 4.62 -1.66
N VAL A 43 3.16 3.54 -1.19
CA VAL A 43 3.66 2.78 -0.01
C VAL A 43 4.90 1.93 -0.30
N GLY A 44 5.38 1.91 -1.56
CA GLY A 44 6.63 1.27 -1.94
C GLY A 44 6.50 -0.19 -2.42
N LYS A 45 5.33 -0.63 -2.94
CA LYS A 45 5.12 -2.00 -3.46
C LYS A 45 6.17 -2.40 -4.51
N SER A 46 6.25 -1.65 -5.59
CA SER A 46 7.17 -1.91 -6.70
C SER A 46 8.64 -1.86 -6.27
N THR A 47 8.99 -0.91 -5.38
CA THR A 47 10.34 -0.79 -4.83
C THR A 47 10.71 -2.01 -4.01
N LEU A 48 9.80 -2.48 -3.14
CA LEU A 48 9.99 -3.68 -2.31
C LEU A 48 10.24 -4.92 -3.19
N ILE A 49 9.39 -5.16 -4.19
CA ILE A 49 9.53 -6.31 -5.07
C ILE A 49 10.83 -6.22 -5.89
N LYS A 50 11.13 -5.05 -6.45
CA LYS A 50 12.38 -4.83 -7.20
C LYS A 50 13.65 -5.04 -6.37
N HIS A 51 13.59 -4.76 -5.07
CA HIS A 51 14.72 -4.91 -4.17
C HIS A 51 14.90 -6.36 -3.68
N GLU A 52 13.80 -7.04 -3.33
CA GLU A 52 13.83 -8.32 -2.66
C GLU A 52 13.74 -9.54 -3.60
N PHE A 53 13.18 -9.36 -4.82
CA PHE A 53 12.95 -10.41 -5.81
C PHE A 53 13.66 -10.03 -7.12
N LYS A 54 14.98 -10.00 -7.07
CA LYS A 54 15.83 -9.52 -8.20
C LYS A 54 15.80 -10.45 -9.41
N ASP A 55 15.55 -11.74 -9.18
CA ASP A 55 15.55 -12.78 -10.21
C ASP A 55 14.22 -12.83 -11.00
N PHE A 56 13.23 -12.04 -10.61
CA PHE A 56 11.96 -11.94 -11.32
C PHE A 56 12.10 -11.03 -12.56
N ASN A 57 11.64 -11.52 -13.70
CA ASN A 57 11.38 -10.68 -14.87
C ASN A 57 10.29 -9.66 -14.51
N ARG A 58 10.16 -8.58 -15.27
CA ARG A 58 9.31 -7.45 -14.88
C ARG A 58 8.51 -6.92 -16.04
N ALA A 59 7.21 -6.81 -15.84
CA ALA A 59 6.28 -6.09 -16.71
C ALA A 59 5.55 -5.02 -15.89
N ASN A 60 5.36 -3.84 -16.47
CA ASN A 60 4.64 -2.75 -15.82
C ASN A 60 3.46 -2.33 -16.71
N PHE A 61 2.25 -2.45 -16.18
CA PHE A 61 1.04 -2.07 -16.91
C PHE A 61 0.74 -0.56 -16.88
N ASP A 62 1.60 0.26 -16.26
CA ASP A 62 1.63 1.70 -16.54
C ASP A 62 2.09 1.97 -17.97
N ASP A 63 3.00 1.14 -18.50
CA ASP A 63 3.39 1.23 -19.90
C ASP A 63 2.28 0.74 -20.83
N ARG A 64 1.88 1.63 -21.74
CA ARG A 64 0.78 1.37 -22.68
C ARG A 64 1.09 0.21 -23.63
N LEU A 65 2.31 0.12 -24.13
CA LEU A 65 2.67 -0.90 -25.11
C LEU A 65 2.69 -2.30 -24.47
N THR A 66 3.27 -2.43 -23.28
CA THR A 66 3.25 -3.66 -22.49
C THR A 66 1.82 -4.12 -22.22
N ARG A 67 0.95 -3.17 -21.85
CA ARG A 67 -0.47 -3.43 -21.59
C ARG A 67 -1.24 -3.88 -22.83
N MET A 68 -1.01 -3.22 -23.97
CA MET A 68 -1.63 -3.62 -25.25
C MET A 68 -1.18 -5.03 -25.66
N GLN A 69 0.10 -5.36 -25.55
CA GLN A 69 0.60 -6.70 -25.85
C GLN A 69 -0.03 -7.75 -24.95
N ALA A 70 -0.13 -7.49 -23.64
CA ALA A 70 -0.76 -8.40 -22.69
C ALA A 70 -2.24 -8.67 -23.03
N LYS A 71 -2.96 -7.64 -23.52
CA LYS A 71 -4.37 -7.73 -23.88
C LYS A 71 -4.61 -8.44 -25.21
N GLU A 72 -3.89 -8.04 -26.26
CA GLU A 72 -4.17 -8.46 -27.63
C GLU A 72 -3.45 -9.78 -27.98
N GLU A 73 -2.26 -10.01 -27.41
CA GLU A 73 -1.39 -11.16 -27.71
C GLU A 73 -0.81 -11.75 -26.42
N PRO A 74 -1.63 -12.28 -25.47
CA PRO A 74 -1.14 -12.74 -24.16
C PRO A 74 -0.06 -13.84 -24.27
N LYS A 75 -0.15 -14.74 -25.24
CA LYS A 75 0.86 -15.77 -25.46
C LYS A 75 2.23 -15.18 -25.82
N LEU A 76 2.25 -14.16 -26.68
CA LEU A 76 3.48 -13.45 -27.04
C LEU A 76 4.02 -12.63 -25.86
N PHE A 77 3.12 -12.01 -25.08
CA PHE A 77 3.49 -11.33 -23.85
C PHE A 77 4.25 -12.24 -22.88
N PHE A 78 3.75 -13.45 -22.61
CA PHE A 78 4.43 -14.39 -21.70
C PHE A 78 5.69 -15.00 -22.30
N LEU A 79 5.79 -15.14 -23.62
CA LEU A 79 7.05 -15.52 -24.28
C LEU A 79 8.15 -14.46 -24.09
N ASN A 80 7.79 -13.19 -24.18
CA ASN A 80 8.70 -12.07 -23.98
C ASN A 80 9.01 -11.79 -22.51
N ASN A 81 8.13 -12.24 -21.61
CA ASN A 81 8.25 -12.04 -20.16
C ASN A 81 8.11 -13.40 -19.43
N PRO A 82 9.12 -14.27 -19.50
CA PRO A 82 9.05 -15.60 -18.90
C PRO A 82 8.99 -15.54 -17.36
N GLN A 83 8.47 -16.60 -16.75
CA GLN A 83 8.47 -16.77 -15.28
C GLN A 83 9.92 -17.00 -14.76
N PRO A 84 10.21 -16.64 -13.52
CA PRO A 84 9.33 -15.97 -12.58
C PRO A 84 9.08 -14.51 -12.99
N LEU A 85 7.83 -14.05 -12.95
CA LEU A 85 7.41 -12.75 -13.50
C LEU A 85 6.71 -11.88 -12.44
N PHE A 86 7.18 -10.64 -12.30
CA PHE A 86 6.50 -9.58 -11.56
C PHE A 86 5.71 -8.69 -12.53
N ILE A 87 4.40 -8.57 -12.32
CA ILE A 87 3.51 -7.67 -13.06
C ILE A 87 3.04 -6.56 -12.12
N ASP A 88 3.46 -5.33 -12.41
CA ASP A 88 3.10 -4.14 -11.64
C ASP A 88 1.84 -3.48 -12.20
N GLU A 89 0.95 -2.96 -11.33
CA GLU A 89 -0.32 -2.30 -11.63
C GLU A 89 -1.27 -3.20 -12.47
N VAL A 90 -1.38 -4.48 -12.08
CA VAL A 90 -2.13 -5.51 -12.84
C VAL A 90 -3.62 -5.16 -13.04
N GLN A 91 -4.23 -4.29 -12.20
CA GLN A 91 -5.61 -3.85 -12.38
C GLN A 91 -5.86 -3.05 -13.67
N LYS A 92 -4.80 -2.50 -14.29
CA LYS A 92 -4.93 -1.76 -15.54
C LYS A 92 -5.23 -2.64 -16.76
N GLU A 93 -4.97 -3.95 -16.64
CA GLU A 93 -5.35 -4.96 -17.62
C GLU A 93 -5.65 -6.28 -16.91
N SER A 94 -6.83 -6.37 -16.33
CA SER A 94 -7.23 -7.50 -15.50
C SER A 94 -7.56 -8.78 -16.30
N SER A 95 -7.77 -8.69 -17.61
CA SER A 95 -8.03 -9.86 -18.45
C SER A 95 -6.88 -10.87 -18.43
N ILE A 96 -5.64 -10.40 -18.22
CA ILE A 96 -4.44 -11.25 -18.09
C ILE A 96 -4.54 -12.28 -16.94
N LEU A 97 -5.41 -12.05 -15.96
CA LEU A 97 -5.60 -12.96 -14.82
C LEU A 97 -6.14 -14.33 -15.24
N GLU A 98 -6.89 -14.40 -16.34
CA GLU A 98 -7.37 -15.67 -16.88
C GLU A 98 -6.24 -16.48 -17.52
N ASP A 99 -5.35 -15.81 -18.25
CA ASP A 99 -4.16 -16.46 -18.82
C ASP A 99 -3.20 -16.92 -17.72
N ILE A 100 -2.98 -16.09 -16.67
CA ILE A 100 -2.19 -16.48 -15.50
C ILE A 100 -2.81 -17.70 -14.82
N LYS A 101 -4.14 -17.75 -14.68
CA LYS A 101 -4.85 -18.92 -14.12
C LYS A 101 -4.53 -20.18 -14.91
N GLN A 102 -4.62 -20.13 -16.25
CA GLN A 102 -4.32 -21.28 -17.09
C GLN A 102 -2.87 -21.75 -16.86
N ILE A 103 -1.90 -20.82 -16.87
CA ILE A 103 -0.48 -21.14 -16.68
C ILE A 103 -0.23 -21.79 -15.31
N VAL A 104 -0.83 -21.26 -14.23
CA VAL A 104 -0.65 -21.83 -12.87
C VAL A 104 -1.38 -23.14 -12.67
N ASP A 105 -2.43 -23.42 -13.42
CA ASP A 105 -3.14 -24.70 -13.37
C ASP A 105 -2.35 -25.81 -14.09
N GLU A 106 -1.62 -25.47 -15.15
CA GLU A 106 -0.80 -26.39 -15.94
C GLU A 106 0.56 -26.71 -15.29
N SER A 107 0.98 -25.99 -14.25
CA SER A 107 2.29 -26.14 -13.60
C SER A 107 2.17 -26.41 -12.11
N ASP A 108 3.07 -27.23 -11.55
CA ASP A 108 3.22 -27.44 -10.11
C ASP A 108 4.28 -26.51 -9.46
N GLU A 109 4.93 -25.67 -10.25
CA GLU A 109 5.97 -24.76 -9.78
C GLU A 109 5.40 -23.70 -8.84
N ARG A 110 6.24 -23.26 -7.88
CA ARG A 110 5.93 -22.19 -6.92
C ARG A 110 6.67 -20.92 -7.30
N GLY A 111 6.14 -19.77 -6.85
CA GLY A 111 6.79 -18.48 -7.10
C GLY A 111 6.79 -18.06 -8.56
N MET A 112 5.82 -18.51 -9.36
CA MET A 112 5.75 -18.18 -10.78
C MET A 112 5.43 -16.71 -11.02
N PHE A 113 4.49 -16.16 -10.24
CA PHE A 113 4.01 -14.80 -10.41
C PHE A 113 3.98 -14.01 -9.12
N ILE A 114 4.43 -12.75 -9.20
CA ILE A 114 4.13 -11.71 -8.23
C ILE A 114 3.33 -10.64 -8.97
N LEU A 115 2.15 -10.31 -8.43
CA LEU A 115 1.28 -9.27 -8.96
C LEU A 115 1.22 -8.13 -7.95
N SER A 116 1.16 -6.88 -8.42
CA SER A 116 0.91 -5.73 -7.54
C SER A 116 -0.17 -4.81 -8.09
N GLY A 117 -0.84 -4.12 -7.18
CA GLY A 117 -1.79 -3.09 -7.56
C GLY A 117 -2.26 -2.22 -6.39
N SER A 118 -2.72 -1.03 -6.73
CA SER A 118 -3.16 -0.02 -5.76
C SER A 118 -4.66 -0.09 -5.46
N GLN A 119 -5.46 -0.68 -6.36
CA GLN A 119 -6.92 -0.75 -6.24
C GLN A 119 -7.35 -2.14 -5.74
N LYS A 120 -7.44 -2.27 -4.41
CA LYS A 120 -7.74 -3.54 -3.73
C LYS A 120 -9.03 -4.21 -4.21
N LEU A 121 -10.08 -3.44 -4.51
CA LEU A 121 -11.40 -3.99 -4.84
C LEU A 121 -11.52 -4.58 -6.23
N GLU A 122 -11.05 -3.85 -7.25
CA GLU A 122 -11.12 -4.33 -8.63
C GLU A 122 -10.27 -5.59 -8.78
N LEU A 123 -9.07 -5.56 -8.16
CA LEU A 123 -8.21 -6.73 -8.09
C LEU A 123 -8.85 -7.89 -7.34
N MET A 124 -9.46 -7.65 -6.18
CA MET A 124 -10.10 -8.73 -5.40
C MET A 124 -11.27 -9.35 -6.13
N LYS A 125 -12.07 -8.59 -6.89
CA LYS A 125 -13.14 -9.14 -7.72
C LYS A 125 -12.58 -10.03 -8.84
N GLY A 126 -11.69 -9.52 -9.68
CA GLY A 126 -11.07 -10.28 -10.76
C GLY A 126 -10.31 -11.51 -10.24
N MET A 127 -9.61 -11.39 -9.11
CA MET A 127 -8.87 -12.49 -8.50
C MET A 127 -9.78 -13.55 -7.87
N SER A 128 -10.92 -13.16 -7.25
CA SER A 128 -11.87 -14.13 -6.70
C SER A 128 -12.56 -14.97 -7.77
N GLU A 129 -12.72 -14.41 -8.96
CA GLU A 129 -13.29 -15.11 -10.10
C GLU A 129 -12.25 -16.01 -10.80
N SER A 130 -11.04 -15.50 -11.03
CA SER A 130 -10.02 -16.17 -11.84
C SER A 130 -9.02 -16.99 -11.02
N LEU A 131 -8.52 -16.50 -9.89
CA LEU A 131 -7.39 -17.09 -9.13
C LEU A 131 -7.75 -17.60 -7.72
N ALA A 132 -9.04 -17.85 -7.42
CA ALA A 132 -9.46 -18.36 -6.14
C ALA A 132 -8.70 -19.65 -5.75
N GLY A 133 -8.14 -19.69 -4.55
CA GLY A 133 -7.36 -20.83 -4.04
C GLY A 133 -5.94 -20.96 -4.62
N ARG A 134 -5.54 -20.14 -5.60
CA ARG A 134 -4.24 -20.20 -6.29
C ARG A 134 -3.32 -19.04 -5.92
N VAL A 135 -3.85 -17.97 -5.34
CA VAL A 135 -3.13 -16.73 -5.01
C VAL A 135 -3.01 -16.54 -3.51
N SER A 136 -1.82 -16.17 -3.06
CA SER A 136 -1.57 -15.70 -1.71
C SER A 136 -1.62 -14.17 -1.69
N ILE A 137 -2.49 -13.57 -0.88
CA ILE A 137 -2.68 -12.12 -0.82
C ILE A 137 -1.93 -11.54 0.36
N SER A 138 -1.15 -10.48 0.09
CA SER A 138 -0.45 -9.67 1.09
C SER A 138 -0.83 -8.21 0.94
N GLU A 139 -0.89 -7.49 2.06
CA GLU A 139 -1.13 -6.06 2.07
C GLU A 139 0.11 -5.32 2.59
N LEU A 140 0.60 -4.34 1.82
CA LEU A 140 1.69 -3.46 2.22
C LEU A 140 1.10 -2.13 2.66
N THR A 141 1.34 -1.79 3.91
CA THR A 141 1.00 -0.48 4.49
C THR A 141 2.17 0.49 4.38
N GLY A 142 2.02 1.73 4.82
CA GLY A 142 3.13 2.66 5.01
C GLY A 142 4.22 2.10 5.94
N LEU A 143 5.29 2.86 6.13
CA LEU A 143 6.36 2.47 7.04
C LEU A 143 5.87 2.45 8.50
N SER A 144 6.17 1.37 9.22
CA SER A 144 6.01 1.34 10.66
C SER A 144 7.13 2.13 11.36
N MET A 145 6.88 2.58 12.59
CA MET A 145 7.91 3.22 13.42
C MET A 145 9.17 2.34 13.53
N ARG A 146 9.00 1.03 13.60
CA ARG A 146 10.11 0.08 13.64
C ARG A 146 10.96 0.12 12.37
N GLU A 147 10.34 0.20 11.21
CA GLU A 147 11.03 0.30 9.93
C GLU A 147 11.75 1.64 9.79
N ILE A 148 11.09 2.74 10.16
CA ILE A 148 11.66 4.10 10.13
C ILE A 148 12.95 4.18 10.98
N TYR A 149 12.94 3.60 12.17
CA TYR A 149 14.07 3.63 13.10
C TYR A 149 15.02 2.43 12.99
N GLY A 150 14.81 1.53 12.03
CA GLY A 150 15.66 0.36 11.82
C GLY A 150 15.68 -0.64 13.00
N VAL A 151 14.62 -0.68 13.80
CA VAL A 151 14.53 -1.58 14.95
C VAL A 151 14.36 -3.03 14.47
N LYS A 152 15.30 -3.90 14.85
CA LYS A 152 15.34 -5.30 14.38
C LYS A 152 14.42 -6.23 15.15
N PHE A 153 13.84 -5.80 16.27
CA PHE A 153 12.94 -6.62 17.08
C PHE A 153 11.68 -7.00 16.28
N ASN A 154 11.58 -8.27 15.88
CA ASN A 154 10.52 -8.77 14.99
C ASN A 154 9.82 -10.00 15.60
N ARG A 155 9.34 -9.88 16.82
CA ARG A 155 8.54 -10.91 17.51
C ARG A 155 7.09 -10.46 17.61
N HIS A 156 6.16 -11.40 17.49
CA HIS A 156 4.76 -11.13 17.78
C HIS A 156 4.59 -10.63 19.20
N PHE A 157 3.68 -9.69 19.42
CA PHE A 157 3.39 -9.20 20.76
C PHE A 157 2.80 -10.33 21.62
N ILE A 158 3.46 -10.62 22.74
CA ILE A 158 3.00 -11.54 23.78
C ILE A 158 3.13 -10.78 25.11
N PRO A 159 2.05 -10.54 25.85
CA PRO A 159 2.06 -9.73 27.07
C PRO A 159 2.69 -10.52 28.24
N THR A 160 3.99 -10.79 28.17
CA THR A 160 4.77 -11.46 29.21
C THR A 160 5.94 -10.59 29.64
N ASP A 161 6.36 -10.70 30.91
CA ASP A 161 7.53 -9.98 31.44
C ASP A 161 8.80 -10.27 30.63
N ALA A 162 8.94 -11.49 30.14
CA ALA A 162 10.08 -11.87 29.29
C ALA A 162 10.09 -11.11 27.99
N TYR A 163 8.91 -10.97 27.32
CA TYR A 163 8.77 -10.18 26.10
C TYR A 163 9.08 -8.70 26.37
N ILE A 164 8.53 -8.13 27.44
CA ILE A 164 8.73 -6.72 27.79
C ILE A 164 10.20 -6.43 28.04
N LYS A 165 10.89 -7.23 28.87
CA LYS A 165 12.33 -7.10 29.16
C LYS A 165 13.20 -7.22 27.89
N GLU A 166 12.83 -8.07 26.96
CA GLU A 166 13.55 -8.21 25.69
C GLU A 166 13.30 -7.00 24.76
N ARG A 167 12.05 -6.53 24.72
CA ARG A 167 11.64 -5.37 23.92
C ARG A 167 12.28 -4.08 24.43
N GLU A 168 12.46 -3.91 25.73
CA GLU A 168 13.11 -2.75 26.35
C GLU A 168 14.54 -2.52 25.88
N LYS A 169 15.25 -3.56 25.47
CA LYS A 169 16.62 -3.47 24.93
C LYS A 169 16.68 -2.80 23.56
N GLU A 170 15.55 -2.78 22.85
CA GLU A 170 15.41 -2.25 21.49
C GLU A 170 14.57 -0.95 21.45
N ILE A 171 14.35 -0.33 22.61
CA ILE A 171 13.59 0.92 22.69
C ILE A 171 14.40 2.06 22.06
N VAL A 172 13.76 2.74 21.10
CA VAL A 172 14.23 3.99 20.52
C VAL A 172 13.50 5.16 21.17
N LYS A 173 14.23 6.15 21.63
CA LYS A 173 13.64 7.41 22.13
C LYS A 173 13.26 8.28 20.94
N TYR A 174 12.08 8.88 21.00
CA TYR A 174 11.58 9.82 20.01
C TYR A 174 11.71 11.23 20.59
N ASP A 175 12.32 12.14 19.86
CA ASP A 175 12.46 13.54 20.30
C ASP A 175 11.11 14.27 20.21
N ASN A 176 10.36 14.04 19.11
CA ASN A 176 9.06 14.66 18.90
C ASN A 176 8.10 13.71 18.18
N ILE A 177 7.21 13.09 18.94
CA ILE A 177 6.22 12.14 18.38
C ILE A 177 5.23 12.84 17.43
N TRP A 178 4.89 14.11 17.68
CA TRP A 178 3.94 14.84 16.84
C TRP A 178 4.52 15.14 15.46
N GLU A 179 5.80 15.40 15.35
CA GLU A 179 6.47 15.56 14.06
C GLU A 179 6.40 14.27 13.23
N ILE A 180 6.62 13.12 13.87
CA ILE A 180 6.52 11.82 13.22
C ILE A 180 5.08 11.56 12.74
N ILE A 181 4.08 11.88 13.57
CA ILE A 181 2.67 11.72 13.23
C ILE A 181 2.31 12.61 12.03
N HIS A 182 2.74 13.87 12.00
CA HIS A 182 2.49 14.79 10.89
C HIS A 182 3.23 14.38 9.62
N LYS A 183 4.48 13.95 9.73
CA LYS A 183 5.26 13.42 8.60
C LYS A 183 4.64 12.14 8.03
N GLY A 184 4.00 11.33 8.89
CA GLY A 184 3.30 10.12 8.46
C GLY A 184 4.24 8.97 8.08
N SER A 185 3.76 8.06 7.23
CA SER A 185 4.39 6.76 7.00
C SER A 185 4.77 6.47 5.54
N TYR A 186 4.72 7.45 4.65
CA TYR A 186 5.10 7.26 3.25
C TYR A 186 6.61 7.19 3.09
N PRO A 187 7.16 6.16 2.40
CA PRO A 187 8.61 5.97 2.28
C PRO A 187 9.35 7.15 1.67
N GLU A 188 8.76 7.84 0.69
CA GLU A 188 9.37 8.98 0.02
C GLU A 188 9.72 10.13 0.98
N LEU A 189 8.95 10.31 2.06
CA LEU A 189 9.22 11.32 3.09
C LEU A 189 10.46 10.99 3.94
N TYR A 190 10.96 9.75 3.87
CA TYR A 190 12.14 9.28 4.59
C TYR A 190 13.34 9.00 3.67
N ASP A 191 13.14 9.06 2.35
CA ASP A 191 14.20 8.87 1.37
C ASP A 191 14.98 10.16 1.10
N ILE A 192 14.28 11.27 1.03
CA ILE A 192 14.84 12.62 0.86
C ILE A 192 14.28 13.54 1.95
N ASP A 193 15.02 14.59 2.30
CA ASP A 193 14.52 15.62 3.20
C ASP A 193 13.50 16.50 2.46
N ARG A 194 12.31 15.96 2.33
CA ARG A 194 11.18 16.57 1.64
C ARG A 194 10.21 17.17 2.64
N ASP A 195 9.73 18.37 2.35
CA ASP A 195 8.65 18.97 3.13
C ASP A 195 7.38 18.10 3.01
N TRP A 196 6.86 17.65 4.15
CA TRP A 196 5.71 16.77 4.19
C TRP A 196 4.40 17.50 3.80
N GLN A 197 4.30 18.82 4.00
CA GLN A 197 3.13 19.61 3.63
C GLN A 197 3.04 19.72 2.10
N GLU A 198 4.17 19.99 1.44
CA GLU A 198 4.26 20.00 -0.02
C GLU A 198 3.94 18.61 -0.61
N TYR A 199 4.50 17.56 0.00
CA TYR A 199 4.23 16.18 -0.41
C TYR A 199 2.73 15.85 -0.37
N TYR A 200 2.06 16.09 0.77
CA TYR A 200 0.65 15.78 0.92
C TYR A 200 -0.24 16.68 0.07
N SER A 201 0.09 17.95 -0.10
CA SER A 201 -0.64 18.84 -1.02
C SER A 201 -0.61 18.31 -2.45
N SER A 202 0.56 17.88 -2.91
CA SER A 202 0.73 17.25 -4.23
C SER A 202 0.00 15.90 -4.32
N TYR A 203 0.04 15.09 -3.26
CA TYR A 203 -0.66 13.80 -3.21
C TYR A 203 -2.19 13.97 -3.31
N VAL A 204 -2.76 14.95 -2.59
CA VAL A 204 -4.18 15.28 -2.67
C VAL A 204 -4.54 15.71 -4.08
N ALA A 205 -3.83 16.70 -4.64
CA ALA A 205 -4.14 17.26 -5.96
C ALA A 205 -3.98 16.24 -7.11
N THR A 206 -3.00 15.35 -7.04
CA THR A 206 -2.70 14.43 -8.14
C THR A 206 -3.40 13.09 -8.04
N TYR A 207 -3.62 12.59 -6.83
CA TYR A 207 -4.20 11.28 -6.60
C TYR A 207 -5.65 11.35 -6.13
N LEU A 208 -5.93 12.08 -5.04
CA LEU A 208 -7.27 12.08 -4.48
C LEU A 208 -8.25 12.79 -5.40
N GLU A 209 -7.89 13.94 -5.96
CA GLU A 209 -8.77 14.69 -6.83
C GLU A 209 -8.99 14.03 -8.19
N ARG A 210 -7.99 13.35 -8.73
CA ARG A 210 -8.13 12.70 -10.03
C ARG A 210 -8.71 11.28 -9.93
N ASP A 211 -8.03 10.40 -9.21
CA ASP A 211 -8.34 8.97 -9.25
C ASP A 211 -9.55 8.60 -8.37
N ILE A 212 -9.76 9.33 -7.27
CA ILE A 212 -10.90 9.08 -6.39
C ILE A 212 -12.14 9.81 -6.86
N ASN A 213 -12.04 11.01 -7.42
CA ASN A 213 -13.18 11.70 -8.00
C ASN A 213 -13.86 10.90 -9.11
N GLU A 214 -13.09 10.18 -9.95
CA GLU A 214 -13.64 9.27 -10.95
C GLU A 214 -14.49 8.16 -10.32
N LEU A 215 -14.07 7.63 -9.16
CA LEU A 215 -14.79 6.60 -8.43
C LEU A 215 -16.00 7.14 -7.65
N VAL A 216 -15.93 8.38 -7.21
CA VAL A 216 -16.92 9.02 -6.34
C VAL A 216 -17.98 9.76 -7.15
N ALA A 217 -17.70 10.14 -8.40
CA ALA A 217 -18.55 10.96 -9.28
C ALA A 217 -19.04 12.26 -8.61
N ALA A 218 -18.17 12.91 -7.83
CA ALA A 218 -18.43 14.17 -7.15
C ALA A 218 -17.74 15.33 -7.85
N ASP A 219 -18.24 16.55 -7.63
CA ASP A 219 -17.45 17.75 -7.99
C ASP A 219 -16.29 17.94 -6.99
N GLY A 220 -15.17 18.50 -7.47
CA GLY A 220 -13.94 18.65 -6.71
C GLY A 220 -14.11 19.46 -5.41
N ILE A 221 -15.01 20.46 -5.40
CA ILE A 221 -15.26 21.32 -4.22
C ILE A 221 -15.94 20.52 -3.12
N THR A 222 -17.00 19.79 -3.45
CA THR A 222 -17.73 18.94 -2.50
C THR A 222 -16.86 17.81 -1.98
N PHE A 223 -16.02 17.22 -2.83
CA PHE A 223 -15.10 16.18 -2.41
C PHE A 223 -14.02 16.72 -1.46
N THR A 224 -13.46 17.90 -1.72
CA THR A 224 -12.49 18.54 -0.81
C THR A 224 -13.10 18.88 0.55
N LYS A 225 -14.37 19.39 0.58
CA LYS A 225 -15.11 19.56 1.84
C LYS A 225 -15.27 18.26 2.60
N PHE A 226 -15.60 17.18 1.89
CA PHE A 226 -15.72 15.85 2.49
C PHE A 226 -14.38 15.38 3.11
N LEU A 227 -13.26 15.48 2.39
CA LEU A 227 -11.94 15.12 2.93
C LEU A 227 -11.59 15.94 4.18
N THR A 228 -11.88 17.25 4.16
CA THR A 228 -11.64 18.13 5.30
C THR A 228 -12.52 17.72 6.50
N ALA A 229 -13.80 17.42 6.28
CA ALA A 229 -14.71 16.98 7.32
C ALA A 229 -14.32 15.64 7.95
N VAL A 230 -13.78 14.71 7.14
CA VAL A 230 -13.26 13.41 7.62
C VAL A 230 -11.95 13.59 8.39
N ALA A 231 -11.03 14.39 7.87
CA ALA A 231 -9.75 14.65 8.53
C ALA A 231 -9.92 15.32 9.91
N ALA A 232 -10.85 16.28 10.01
CA ALA A 232 -11.17 16.97 11.27
C ALA A 232 -11.73 16.03 12.36
N ARG A 233 -12.21 14.85 11.98
CA ARG A 233 -12.78 13.84 12.89
C ARG A 233 -11.88 12.63 13.11
N THR A 234 -10.60 12.76 12.81
CA THR A 234 -9.64 11.69 13.07
C THR A 234 -9.56 11.40 14.57
N GLY A 235 -9.79 10.15 14.95
CA GLY A 235 -9.83 9.73 16.37
C GLY A 235 -11.19 9.90 17.06
N GLU A 236 -12.21 10.39 16.34
CA GLU A 236 -13.58 10.53 16.87
C GLU A 236 -14.47 9.34 16.44
N LEU A 237 -15.64 9.23 17.07
CA LEU A 237 -16.67 8.27 16.65
C LEU A 237 -17.23 8.68 15.28
N LEU A 238 -17.20 7.74 14.34
CA LEU A 238 -17.68 7.97 12.99
C LEU A 238 -19.21 8.17 12.98
N ASN A 239 -19.65 9.37 12.60
CA ASN A 239 -21.06 9.72 12.42
C ASN A 239 -21.32 10.22 11.00
N TYR A 240 -21.90 9.35 10.18
CA TYR A 240 -22.16 9.64 8.76
C TYR A 240 -23.14 10.80 8.56
N SER A 241 -24.16 10.93 9.42
CA SER A 241 -25.16 12.01 9.33
C SER A 241 -24.54 13.38 9.60
N ASN A 242 -23.66 13.50 10.59
CA ASN A 242 -22.97 14.76 10.87
C ASN A 242 -22.06 15.17 9.69
N ILE A 243 -21.30 14.23 9.14
CA ILE A 243 -20.45 14.50 7.96
C ILE A 243 -21.31 14.89 6.76
N ALA A 244 -22.45 14.22 6.56
CA ALA A 244 -23.39 14.54 5.48
C ALA A 244 -23.94 15.97 5.58
N GLY A 245 -24.27 16.41 6.80
CA GLY A 245 -24.71 17.78 7.07
C GLY A 245 -23.64 18.83 6.75
N ASP A 246 -22.39 18.59 7.15
CA ASP A 246 -21.29 19.52 6.91
C ASP A 246 -20.91 19.63 5.42
N VAL A 247 -20.98 18.52 4.71
CA VAL A 247 -20.62 18.45 3.29
C VAL A 247 -21.75 18.90 2.37
N GLY A 248 -23.00 18.73 2.81
CA GLY A 248 -24.21 19.05 2.03
C GLY A 248 -24.63 17.92 1.08
N VAL A 249 -24.39 16.67 1.44
CA VAL A 249 -24.78 15.49 0.65
C VAL A 249 -25.57 14.49 1.50
N SER A 250 -26.11 13.44 0.89
CA SER A 250 -26.87 12.42 1.61
C SER A 250 -25.97 11.50 2.46
N GLU A 251 -26.49 10.96 3.54
CA GLU A 251 -25.77 9.98 4.37
C GLU A 251 -25.35 8.72 3.60
N PRO A 252 -26.15 8.12 2.69
CA PRO A 252 -25.72 7.05 1.83
C PRO A 252 -24.51 7.41 0.95
N THR A 253 -24.45 8.66 0.47
CA THR A 253 -23.29 9.17 -0.30
C THR A 253 -22.03 9.16 0.57
N ILE A 254 -22.10 9.67 1.80
CA ILE A 254 -20.95 9.65 2.72
C ILE A 254 -20.51 8.21 3.05
N LYS A 255 -21.44 7.28 3.29
CA LYS A 255 -21.11 5.87 3.51
C LYS A 255 -20.33 5.28 2.33
N ASN A 256 -20.77 5.56 1.11
CA ASN A 256 -20.08 5.13 -0.09
C ASN A 256 -18.68 5.75 -0.19
N TRP A 257 -18.56 7.04 0.03
CA TRP A 257 -17.29 7.75 -0.06
C TRP A 257 -16.28 7.32 1.01
N ILE A 258 -16.71 7.13 2.26
CA ILE A 258 -15.87 6.56 3.33
C ILE A 258 -15.41 5.16 2.93
N SER A 259 -16.30 4.32 2.40
CA SER A 259 -15.96 2.99 1.94
C SER A 259 -14.91 3.00 0.81
N ILE A 260 -14.94 3.98 -0.09
CA ILE A 260 -13.92 4.17 -1.11
C ILE A 260 -12.58 4.57 -0.48
N LEU A 261 -12.56 5.54 0.45
CA LEU A 261 -11.34 5.95 1.15
C LEU A 261 -10.73 4.81 1.99
N GLU A 262 -11.56 3.98 2.63
CA GLU A 262 -11.12 2.81 3.36
C GLU A 262 -10.43 1.80 2.43
N ARG A 263 -11.07 1.50 1.30
CA ARG A 263 -10.56 0.54 0.32
C ARG A 263 -9.30 1.00 -0.39
N THR A 264 -9.13 2.31 -0.55
CA THR A 264 -7.90 2.91 -1.10
C THR A 264 -6.80 3.11 -0.05
N GLY A 265 -7.09 2.80 1.23
CA GLY A 265 -6.12 2.88 2.33
C GLY A 265 -5.86 4.31 2.81
N ILE A 266 -6.78 5.25 2.55
CA ILE A 266 -6.68 6.65 3.00
C ILE A 266 -7.24 6.81 4.42
N VAL A 267 -8.32 6.12 4.74
CA VAL A 267 -8.90 6.09 6.08
C VAL A 267 -8.96 4.65 6.60
N TYR A 268 -8.95 4.49 7.90
CA TYR A 268 -9.09 3.21 8.57
C TYR A 268 -10.16 3.33 9.66
N PRO A 269 -11.43 3.01 9.36
CA PRO A 269 -12.49 2.97 10.35
C PRO A 269 -12.24 1.82 11.34
N VAL A 270 -12.11 2.15 12.63
CA VAL A 270 -11.95 1.14 13.69
C VAL A 270 -13.32 0.72 14.18
N SER A 271 -13.59 -0.59 14.20
CA SER A 271 -14.87 -1.11 14.71
C SER A 271 -15.01 -0.85 16.21
N TYR A 272 -16.20 -0.45 16.64
CA TYR A 272 -16.54 -0.21 18.04
C TYR A 272 -16.26 -1.43 18.96
N THR A 273 -16.31 -2.64 18.42
CA THR A 273 -15.99 -3.87 19.16
C THR A 273 -14.55 -3.94 19.62
N HIS A 274 -13.61 -3.28 18.91
CA HIS A 274 -12.21 -3.19 19.34
C HIS A 274 -12.02 -2.19 20.49
N LEU A 275 -12.82 -1.14 20.59
CA LEU A 275 -12.76 -0.17 21.68
C LEU A 275 -13.31 -0.76 22.99
N ARG A 276 -14.39 -1.56 22.95
CA ARG A 276 -14.94 -2.23 24.14
C ARG A 276 -14.01 -3.25 24.78
N ALA A 277 -13.12 -3.89 24.01
CA ALA A 277 -12.15 -4.83 24.57
C ALA A 277 -11.12 -4.15 25.50
N HIS A 278 -10.94 -2.82 25.38
CA HIS A 278 -10.06 -2.05 26.26
C HIS A 278 -10.80 -1.48 27.50
N GLU A 279 -12.10 -1.23 27.40
CA GLU A 279 -12.89 -0.73 28.53
C GLU A 279 -13.24 -1.80 29.57
N THR A 280 -13.32 -3.07 29.18
CA THR A 280 -13.62 -4.20 30.08
C THR A 280 -12.41 -4.68 30.90
N LEU A 281 -11.23 -4.10 30.70
CA LEU A 281 -10.02 -4.41 31.50
C LEU A 281 -9.75 -3.38 32.61
N SER A 282 -10.63 -2.39 32.80
CA SER A 282 -10.48 -1.32 33.79
C SER A 282 -11.47 -1.41 34.97
N ASP A 283 -12.25 -2.51 35.12
CA ASP A 283 -13.10 -2.79 36.27
C ASP A 283 -12.53 -3.90 37.18
#